data_4665975a582c61b460a88f0ae3402234
#
_entry.id   4665975a582c61b460a88f0ae3402234
#
_cell.length_a   1.000
_cell.length_b   1.000
_cell.length_c   1.000
_cell.angle_alpha   90.00
_cell.angle_beta   90.00
_cell.angle_gamma   90.00
#
_symmetry.space_group_name_H-M   'P 1'
#
loop_
_entity.id
_entity.type
_entity.pdbx_description
1 polymer ?
#
loop_
_entity_poly.entity_id
_entity_poly.type
_entity_poly.pdbx_seq_one_letter_code
_entity_poly.pdbx_strand_id
1 'polypeptide(L)'
;MKKLIMTGMIGTMLLAGCSQQGKQELEQDSFDYTVEQFADLQLLRYKVHGFEELPLEQKKLVYYLSEAALQGRDILFDQNGKYNLIIRKMLETVYTDYQGDRTDANFVNMETYLKRVWFSNGIHHHYAADKFVPGFTPEFLKKALESVDTKKLPLAEGETLDELCKEVFPVIFDAKLMAKRVNQADGEDLVLTSASNYYDGVTQEEAEDFYGKMKNPNDTMPVMFGMNSRLVKENGKVQEKVWKSGGLYGQAIDKIIYWLEKA
;
A
#
# COMPACT_ATOMS: atom_id res chain seq x y z
N MET A 1 -80.16 -32.81 -24.75
CA MET A 1 -80.64 -34.06 -24.22
C MET A 1 -79.49 -34.71 -23.41
N LYS A 2 -79.82 -35.04 -22.17
CA LYS A 2 -79.30 -36.10 -21.28
C LYS A 2 -77.79 -36.21 -21.12
N LYS A 3 -77.22 -35.75 -19.99
CA LYS A 3 -76.88 -36.54 -18.78
C LYS A 3 -75.86 -37.65 -19.00
N LEU A 4 -74.69 -37.53 -18.35
CA LEU A 4 -74.40 -38.54 -17.31
C LEU A 4 -73.28 -38.04 -16.38
N ILE A 5 -73.59 -38.07 -15.10
CA ILE A 5 -72.72 -37.87 -13.95
C ILE A 5 -71.93 -39.16 -13.76
N MET A 6 -70.66 -39.12 -13.52
CA MET A 6 -69.95 -40.24 -12.93
C MET A 6 -69.00 -39.76 -11.86
N THR A 7 -69.42 -40.00 -10.66
CA THR A 7 -68.75 -39.82 -9.39
C THR A 7 -67.62 -40.82 -9.25
N GLY A 8 -66.40 -40.34 -9.09
CA GLY A 8 -65.25 -41.19 -8.77
C GLY A 8 -64.54 -40.62 -7.52
N MET A 9 -64.86 -41.25 -6.41
CA MET A 9 -64.29 -41.03 -5.09
C MET A 9 -62.92 -41.72 -5.04
N ILE A 10 -61.84 -41.00 -4.94
CA ILE A 10 -60.50 -41.58 -4.67
C ILE A 10 -59.87 -40.84 -3.48
N GLY A 11 -59.51 -41.67 -2.55
CA GLY A 11 -59.18 -41.34 -1.18
C GLY A 11 -57.95 -40.42 -0.98
N THR A 12 -58.16 -39.62 0.02
CA THR A 12 -57.17 -38.76 0.62
C THR A 12 -56.20 -39.57 1.49
N MET A 13 -54.99 -39.86 1.03
CA MET A 13 -53.94 -40.34 1.90
C MET A 13 -53.18 -39.11 2.43
N LEU A 14 -53.45 -38.78 3.66
CA LEU A 14 -52.67 -37.83 4.46
C LEU A 14 -51.30 -38.43 4.76
N LEU A 15 -50.28 -38.00 4.04
CA LEU A 15 -48.90 -38.15 4.47
C LEU A 15 -48.50 -36.86 5.21
N ALA A 16 -48.71 -36.89 6.54
CA ALA A 16 -48.12 -35.92 7.44
C ALA A 16 -46.62 -36.19 7.54
N GLY A 17 -45.85 -35.63 6.62
CA GLY A 17 -44.40 -35.51 6.73
C GLY A 17 -44.07 -34.24 7.52
N CYS A 18 -43.85 -34.37 8.82
CA CYS A 18 -43.21 -33.33 9.62
C CYS A 18 -41.78 -33.14 9.14
N SER A 19 -41.55 -32.22 8.21
CA SER A 19 -40.26 -31.58 8.06
C SER A 19 -40.27 -30.31 8.90
N GLN A 20 -39.91 -30.43 10.17
CA GLN A 20 -39.36 -29.30 10.93
C GLN A 20 -37.99 -28.95 10.32
N GLN A 21 -37.99 -28.32 9.16
CA GLN A 21 -36.88 -27.48 8.79
C GLN A 21 -36.97 -26.24 9.68
N GLY A 22 -36.20 -26.28 10.77
CA GLY A 22 -35.91 -25.08 11.52
C GLY A 22 -35.44 -24.03 10.53
N LYS A 23 -36.23 -22.98 10.32
CA LYS A 23 -35.73 -21.74 9.78
C LYS A 23 -34.65 -21.30 10.77
N GLN A 24 -33.38 -21.60 10.48
CA GLN A 24 -32.30 -20.79 10.99
C GLN A 24 -32.60 -19.40 10.42
N GLU A 25 -33.19 -18.53 11.23
CA GLU A 25 -33.04 -17.10 11.03
C GLU A 25 -31.56 -16.88 11.02
N LEU A 26 -31.01 -16.59 9.83
CA LEU A 26 -29.68 -16.06 9.69
C LEU A 26 -29.72 -14.78 10.51
N GLU A 27 -29.13 -14.78 11.72
CA GLU A 27 -28.85 -13.56 12.47
C GLU A 27 -28.21 -12.63 11.49
N GLN A 28 -28.88 -11.54 11.17
CA GLN A 28 -28.35 -10.55 10.26
C GLN A 28 -27.12 -9.97 10.96
N ASP A 29 -25.91 -10.32 10.46
CA ASP A 29 -24.66 -9.82 11.03
C ASP A 29 -24.70 -8.30 10.99
N SER A 30 -24.80 -7.68 12.17
CA SER A 30 -24.84 -6.22 12.32
C SER A 30 -23.46 -5.57 12.15
N PHE A 31 -22.45 -6.36 11.77
CA PHE A 31 -21.10 -5.86 11.57
C PHE A 31 -21.04 -4.96 10.32
N ASP A 32 -20.57 -3.75 10.49
CA ASP A 32 -20.37 -2.82 9.39
C ASP A 32 -19.04 -3.12 8.70
N TYR A 33 -19.12 -3.68 7.50
CA TYR A 33 -17.98 -4.04 6.68
C TYR A 33 -17.39 -2.84 5.95
N THR A 34 -18.12 -1.74 5.75
CA THR A 34 -17.64 -0.54 5.07
C THR A 34 -17.08 0.44 6.07
N VAL A 35 -15.81 0.80 5.93
CA VAL A 35 -15.16 1.81 6.77
C VAL A 35 -15.31 3.19 6.17
N GLU A 36 -14.93 3.35 4.91
CA GLU A 36 -14.92 4.61 4.19
C GLU A 36 -14.93 4.38 2.68
N GLN A 37 -15.48 5.32 1.94
CA GLN A 37 -15.33 5.41 0.49
C GLN A 37 -14.78 6.79 0.12
N PHE A 38 -13.72 6.82 -0.68
CA PHE A 38 -13.15 8.05 -1.20
C PHE A 38 -12.60 7.83 -2.62
N ALA A 39 -12.74 8.83 -3.48
CA ALA A 39 -12.39 8.71 -4.89
C ALA A 39 -13.03 7.45 -5.51
N ASP A 40 -12.21 6.56 -6.09
CA ASP A 40 -12.57 5.27 -6.68
C ASP A 40 -12.29 4.07 -5.76
N LEU A 41 -12.04 4.32 -4.47
CA LEU A 41 -11.65 3.32 -3.49
C LEU A 41 -12.70 3.17 -2.39
N GLN A 42 -12.93 1.92 -1.97
CA GLN A 42 -13.75 1.57 -0.81
C GLN A 42 -12.90 0.77 0.17
N LEU A 43 -12.83 1.27 1.41
CA LEU A 43 -12.16 0.57 2.50
C LEU A 43 -13.14 -0.40 3.17
N LEU A 44 -12.76 -1.66 3.21
CA LEU A 44 -13.50 -2.70 3.89
C LEU A 44 -12.70 -3.20 5.10
N ARG A 45 -13.43 -3.57 6.14
CA ARG A 45 -12.90 -4.34 7.25
C ARG A 45 -13.59 -5.68 7.31
N TYR A 46 -12.93 -6.66 7.86
CA TYR A 46 -13.46 -8.03 7.96
C TYR A 46 -13.52 -8.47 9.41
N LYS A 47 -14.60 -9.17 9.77
CA LYS A 47 -14.68 -9.88 11.02
C LYS A 47 -13.94 -11.21 10.87
N VAL A 48 -12.99 -11.46 11.76
CA VAL A 48 -12.23 -12.71 11.77
C VAL A 48 -12.96 -13.70 12.67
N HIS A 49 -13.82 -14.51 12.08
CA HIS A 49 -14.56 -15.54 12.81
C HIS A 49 -13.60 -16.57 13.43
N GLY A 50 -13.89 -16.99 14.67
CA GLY A 50 -13.05 -17.94 15.40
C GLY A 50 -11.79 -17.34 16.07
N PHE A 51 -11.51 -16.05 15.87
CA PHE A 51 -10.34 -15.42 16.54
C PHE A 51 -10.48 -15.45 18.07
N GLU A 52 -11.70 -15.24 18.58
CA GLU A 52 -11.97 -15.25 20.02
C GLU A 52 -11.78 -16.65 20.65
N GLU A 53 -11.86 -17.69 19.84
CA GLU A 53 -11.70 -19.09 20.26
C GLU A 53 -10.23 -19.55 20.28
N LEU A 54 -9.33 -18.77 19.69
CA LEU A 54 -7.90 -19.08 19.66
C LEU A 54 -7.32 -19.13 21.09
N PRO A 55 -6.41 -20.06 21.39
CA PRO A 55 -5.63 -20.06 22.60
C PRO A 55 -4.84 -18.74 22.77
N LEU A 56 -4.60 -18.33 24.02
CA LEU A 56 -3.90 -17.06 24.32
C LEU A 56 -2.54 -16.97 23.60
N GLU A 57 -1.80 -18.06 23.51
CA GLU A 57 -0.48 -18.07 22.87
C GLU A 57 -0.56 -17.78 21.35
N GLN A 58 -1.58 -18.29 20.67
CA GLN A 58 -1.81 -17.96 19.26
C GLN A 58 -2.26 -16.50 19.08
N LYS A 59 -3.07 -15.96 19.98
CA LYS A 59 -3.43 -14.53 19.97
C LYS A 59 -2.21 -13.64 20.16
N LYS A 60 -1.31 -14.00 21.09
CA LYS A 60 -0.03 -13.30 21.29
C LYS A 60 0.86 -13.35 20.05
N LEU A 61 0.96 -14.53 19.42
CA LEU A 61 1.73 -14.70 18.17
C LEU A 61 1.22 -13.75 17.09
N VAL A 62 -0.11 -13.73 16.84
CA VAL A 62 -0.72 -12.83 15.84
C VAL A 62 -0.44 -11.36 16.20
N TYR A 63 -0.55 -10.99 17.47
CA TYR A 63 -0.24 -9.64 17.93
C TYR A 63 1.21 -9.25 17.64
N TYR A 64 2.18 -10.08 18.02
CA TYR A 64 3.60 -9.76 17.81
C TYR A 64 3.98 -9.72 16.32
N LEU A 65 3.43 -10.62 15.50
CA LEU A 65 3.62 -10.58 14.05
C LEU A 65 3.02 -9.31 13.44
N SER A 66 1.86 -8.84 13.94
CA SER A 66 1.24 -7.60 13.49
C SER A 66 2.09 -6.37 13.87
N GLU A 67 2.63 -6.34 15.09
CA GLU A 67 3.54 -5.27 15.53
C GLU A 67 4.83 -5.25 14.68
N ALA A 68 5.40 -6.42 14.38
CA ALA A 68 6.56 -6.51 13.49
C ALA A 68 6.24 -5.96 12.09
N ALA A 69 5.09 -6.32 11.51
CA ALA A 69 4.66 -5.84 10.20
C ALA A 69 4.49 -4.32 10.16
N LEU A 70 3.98 -3.70 11.23
CA LEU A 70 3.82 -2.24 11.31
C LEU A 70 5.15 -1.49 11.22
N GLN A 71 6.26 -2.07 11.71
CA GLN A 71 7.58 -1.45 11.62
C GLN A 71 8.12 -1.40 10.18
N GLY A 72 7.62 -2.26 9.28
CA GLY A 72 8.00 -2.28 7.87
C GLY A 72 7.27 -1.25 7.00
N ARG A 73 6.29 -0.51 7.53
CA ARG A 73 5.44 0.40 6.73
C ARG A 73 6.25 1.44 5.98
N ASP A 74 7.19 2.12 6.63
CA ASP A 74 8.01 3.16 6.01
C ASP A 74 8.91 2.59 4.91
N ILE A 75 9.36 1.35 5.07
CA ILE A 75 10.14 0.64 4.07
C ILE A 75 9.35 0.48 2.76
N LEU A 76 8.07 0.10 2.84
CA LEU A 76 7.21 -0.04 1.65
C LEU A 76 7.06 1.26 0.86
N PHE A 77 6.89 2.39 1.57
CA PHE A 77 6.83 3.71 0.93
C PHE A 77 8.12 4.03 0.19
N ASP A 78 9.28 3.83 0.82
CA ASP A 78 10.58 4.10 0.23
C ASP A 78 10.89 3.17 -0.96
N GLN A 79 10.53 1.89 -0.87
CA GLN A 79 10.71 0.92 -1.96
C GLN A 79 9.85 1.22 -3.18
N ASN A 80 8.61 1.70 -2.97
CA ASN A 80 7.71 2.08 -4.06
C ASN A 80 8.12 3.36 -4.78
N GLY A 81 8.99 4.19 -4.20
CA GLY A 81 9.53 5.39 -4.83
C GLY A 81 10.34 6.22 -3.87
N LYS A 82 11.48 6.70 -4.33
CA LYS A 82 12.48 7.47 -3.56
C LYS A 82 11.89 8.61 -2.72
N TYR A 83 10.86 9.28 -3.23
CA TYR A 83 10.25 10.44 -2.60
C TYR A 83 8.96 10.15 -1.84
N ASN A 84 8.43 8.94 -1.92
CA ASN A 84 7.11 8.61 -1.36
C ASN A 84 7.02 8.84 0.15
N LEU A 85 8.05 8.48 0.90
CA LEU A 85 8.06 8.65 2.36
C LEU A 85 8.10 10.14 2.75
N ILE A 86 8.89 10.93 2.04
CA ILE A 86 8.99 12.39 2.24
C ILE A 86 7.65 13.04 1.90
N ILE A 87 7.07 12.71 0.74
CA ILE A 87 5.76 13.23 0.30
C ILE A 87 4.68 12.88 1.33
N ARG A 88 4.63 11.62 1.78
CA ARG A 88 3.65 11.20 2.79
C ARG A 88 3.79 12.03 4.07
N LYS A 89 4.97 12.13 4.65
CA LYS A 89 5.20 12.87 5.90
C LYS A 89 4.90 14.36 5.76
N MET A 90 5.25 14.95 4.64
CA MET A 90 4.95 16.34 4.31
C MET A 90 3.43 16.59 4.27
N LEU A 91 2.69 15.75 3.54
CA LEU A 91 1.23 15.87 3.44
C LEU A 91 0.52 15.53 4.75
N GLU A 92 1.01 14.56 5.53
CA GLU A 92 0.53 14.25 6.88
C GLU A 92 0.66 15.45 7.84
N THR A 93 1.78 16.17 7.76
CA THR A 93 1.99 17.38 8.56
C THR A 93 0.98 18.47 8.20
N VAL A 94 0.75 18.70 6.90
CA VAL A 94 -0.29 19.63 6.47
C VAL A 94 -1.69 19.15 6.93
N TYR A 95 -1.99 17.87 6.73
CA TYR A 95 -3.29 17.30 7.11
C TYR A 95 -3.58 17.47 8.62
N THR A 96 -2.58 17.31 9.48
CA THR A 96 -2.76 17.41 10.94
C THR A 96 -2.76 18.84 11.45
N ASP A 97 -1.89 19.69 10.94
CA ASP A 97 -1.57 20.97 11.55
C ASP A 97 -2.15 22.20 10.84
N TYR A 98 -2.68 22.03 9.60
CA TYR A 98 -3.22 23.15 8.83
C TYR A 98 -4.41 23.80 9.55
N GLN A 99 -4.30 25.13 9.77
CA GLN A 99 -5.29 25.95 10.48
C GLN A 99 -6.18 26.78 9.54
N GLY A 100 -6.00 26.67 8.22
CA GLY A 100 -6.84 27.36 7.24
C GLY A 100 -8.19 26.66 7.03
N ASP A 101 -8.90 27.09 5.98
CA ASP A 101 -10.19 26.51 5.62
C ASP A 101 -10.04 25.11 5.06
N ARG A 102 -10.46 24.12 5.84
CA ARG A 102 -10.45 22.70 5.45
C ARG A 102 -11.58 22.32 4.49
N THR A 103 -12.52 23.23 4.24
CA THR A 103 -13.59 23.04 3.24
C THR A 103 -13.18 23.58 1.87
N ASP A 104 -12.04 24.27 1.77
CA ASP A 104 -11.46 24.71 0.49
C ASP A 104 -11.20 23.52 -0.43
N ALA A 105 -11.54 23.66 -1.69
CA ALA A 105 -11.42 22.58 -2.68
C ALA A 105 -10.00 22.00 -2.79
N ASN A 106 -8.96 22.84 -2.66
CA ASN A 106 -7.57 22.35 -2.69
C ASN A 106 -7.27 21.50 -1.45
N PHE A 107 -7.75 21.88 -0.25
CA PHE A 107 -7.54 21.07 0.95
C PHE A 107 -8.24 19.71 0.82
N VAL A 108 -9.51 19.69 0.40
CA VAL A 108 -10.28 18.44 0.20
C VAL A 108 -9.61 17.54 -0.83
N ASN A 109 -9.11 18.10 -1.92
CA ASN A 109 -8.40 17.34 -2.95
C ASN A 109 -7.04 16.84 -2.45
N MET A 110 -6.32 17.63 -1.65
CA MET A 110 -5.06 17.20 -1.01
C MET A 110 -5.31 16.06 -0.02
N GLU A 111 -6.37 16.13 0.79
CA GLU A 111 -6.77 15.03 1.68
C GLU A 111 -7.07 13.76 0.89
N THR A 112 -7.82 13.86 -0.21
CA THR A 112 -8.13 12.74 -1.10
C THR A 112 -6.86 12.15 -1.70
N TYR A 113 -5.92 13.00 -2.14
CA TYR A 113 -4.62 12.57 -2.65
C TYR A 113 -3.79 11.85 -1.58
N LEU A 114 -3.73 12.39 -0.35
CA LEU A 114 -3.04 11.77 0.77
C LEU A 114 -3.65 10.39 1.11
N LYS A 115 -4.97 10.26 1.12
CA LYS A 115 -5.66 8.98 1.31
C LYS A 115 -5.28 7.95 0.23
N ARG A 116 -5.16 8.39 -1.03
CA ARG A 116 -4.65 7.54 -2.12
C ARG A 116 -3.19 7.13 -1.89
N VAL A 117 -2.34 8.07 -1.44
CA VAL A 117 -0.93 7.80 -1.11
C VAL A 117 -0.81 6.78 0.03
N TRP A 118 -1.65 6.89 1.07
CA TRP A 118 -1.69 5.90 2.15
C TRP A 118 -2.12 4.52 1.64
N PHE A 119 -3.19 4.47 0.87
CA PHE A 119 -3.73 3.21 0.35
C PHE A 119 -2.74 2.47 -0.56
N SER A 120 -2.04 3.21 -1.41
CA SER A 120 -1.14 2.65 -2.42
C SER A 120 0.32 2.52 -1.96
N ASN A 121 0.64 2.94 -0.73
CA ASN A 121 2.01 3.07 -0.22
C ASN A 121 2.91 3.90 -1.14
N GLY A 122 2.38 5.02 -1.67
CA GLY A 122 3.10 5.93 -2.56
C GLY A 122 2.20 6.67 -3.53
N ILE A 123 2.83 7.48 -4.39
CA ILE A 123 2.14 8.38 -5.33
C ILE A 123 1.64 7.70 -6.61
N HIS A 124 1.74 6.38 -6.71
CA HIS A 124 1.31 5.61 -7.87
C HIS A 124 0.17 4.66 -7.53
N HIS A 125 -0.72 4.45 -8.50
CA HIS A 125 -1.82 3.50 -8.35
C HIS A 125 -1.30 2.08 -8.07
N HIS A 126 -1.89 1.40 -7.11
CA HIS A 126 -1.40 0.12 -6.59
C HIS A 126 -1.41 -1.02 -7.62
N TYR A 127 -2.30 -1.00 -8.63
CA TYR A 127 -2.33 -1.96 -9.74
C TYR A 127 -1.75 -1.39 -11.04
N ALA A 128 -2.30 -0.27 -11.52
CA ALA A 128 -1.94 0.29 -12.82
C ALA A 128 -0.54 0.90 -12.86
N ALA A 129 0.10 1.11 -11.69
CA ALA A 129 1.40 1.73 -11.55
C ALA A 129 1.51 3.18 -12.08
N ASP A 130 0.41 3.77 -12.53
CA ASP A 130 0.34 5.16 -12.99
C ASP A 130 0.41 6.14 -11.80
N LYS A 131 1.08 7.26 -12.02
CA LYS A 131 1.15 8.31 -11.02
C LYS A 131 -0.20 9.00 -10.84
N PHE A 132 -0.58 9.28 -9.59
CA PHE A 132 -1.76 10.07 -9.29
C PHE A 132 -1.58 11.51 -9.71
N VAL A 133 -2.62 12.09 -10.31
CA VAL A 133 -2.67 13.51 -10.61
C VAL A 133 -3.24 14.23 -9.39
N PRO A 134 -2.52 15.20 -8.79
CA PRO A 134 -3.05 15.99 -7.69
C PRO A 134 -4.21 16.89 -8.16
N GLY A 135 -5.29 16.93 -7.38
CA GLY A 135 -6.42 17.83 -7.63
C GLY A 135 -6.28 19.19 -6.94
N PHE A 136 -5.10 19.53 -6.43
CA PHE A 136 -4.76 20.76 -5.74
C PHE A 136 -3.55 21.43 -6.39
N THR A 137 -3.33 22.73 -6.12
CA THR A 137 -2.28 23.49 -6.78
C THR A 137 -0.97 23.51 -5.99
N PRO A 138 0.20 23.71 -6.67
CA PRO A 138 1.48 23.91 -5.99
C PRO A 138 1.45 25.13 -5.04
N GLU A 139 0.79 26.21 -5.43
CA GLU A 139 0.66 27.44 -4.65
C GLU A 139 -0.10 27.20 -3.34
N PHE A 140 -1.18 26.41 -3.40
CA PHE A 140 -1.90 26.00 -2.20
C PHE A 140 -0.99 25.19 -1.27
N LEU A 141 -0.33 24.16 -1.80
CA LEU A 141 0.53 23.30 -0.99
C LEU A 141 1.67 24.10 -0.35
N LYS A 142 2.30 25.02 -1.10
CA LYS A 142 3.36 25.89 -0.57
C LYS A 142 2.87 26.72 0.62
N LYS A 143 1.73 27.40 0.48
CA LYS A 143 1.13 28.21 1.56
C LYS A 143 0.75 27.36 2.77
N ALA A 144 0.22 26.16 2.53
CA ALA A 144 -0.13 25.25 3.61
C ALA A 144 1.12 24.79 4.40
N LEU A 145 2.21 24.48 3.71
CA LEU A 145 3.50 24.12 4.33
C LEU A 145 4.13 25.29 5.11
N GLU A 146 3.99 26.53 4.63
CA GLU A 146 4.44 27.73 5.33
C GLU A 146 3.64 28.01 6.62
N SER A 147 2.42 27.47 6.73
CA SER A 147 1.52 27.67 7.86
C SER A 147 1.67 26.65 9.00
N VAL A 148 2.42 25.57 8.79
CA VAL A 148 2.62 24.51 9.78
C VAL A 148 3.98 24.60 10.48
N ASP A 149 4.14 23.87 11.58
CA ASP A 149 5.42 23.82 12.29
C ASP A 149 6.49 23.11 11.46
N THR A 150 7.50 23.87 11.02
CA THR A 150 8.60 23.36 10.20
C THR A 150 9.40 22.24 10.85
N LYS A 151 9.41 22.14 12.20
CA LYS A 151 10.07 21.04 12.92
C LYS A 151 9.40 19.69 12.71
N LYS A 152 8.16 19.67 12.25
CA LYS A 152 7.41 18.46 11.93
C LYS A 152 7.57 18.03 10.47
N LEU A 153 8.10 18.91 9.63
CA LEU A 153 8.37 18.59 8.22
C LEU A 153 9.57 17.64 8.11
N PRO A 154 9.58 16.77 7.09
CA PRO A 154 10.67 15.81 6.88
C PRO A 154 11.90 16.46 6.24
N LEU A 155 12.39 17.57 6.81
CA LEU A 155 13.57 18.28 6.35
C LEU A 155 14.85 17.51 6.73
N ALA A 156 15.80 17.45 5.82
CA ALA A 156 17.14 17.00 6.12
C ALA A 156 17.87 18.02 7.02
N GLU A 157 18.98 17.62 7.61
CA GLU A 157 19.79 18.53 8.43
C GLU A 157 20.29 19.72 7.60
N GLY A 158 19.90 20.92 7.98
CA GLY A 158 20.24 22.16 7.28
C GLY A 158 19.39 22.47 6.05
N GLU A 159 18.45 21.62 5.68
CA GLU A 159 17.55 21.85 4.55
C GLU A 159 16.47 22.87 4.90
N THR A 160 16.18 23.74 3.96
CA THR A 160 15.10 24.71 4.03
C THR A 160 13.81 24.18 3.42
N LEU A 161 12.66 24.74 3.80
CA LEU A 161 11.37 24.43 3.17
C LEU A 161 11.39 24.69 1.66
N ASP A 162 12.09 25.74 1.21
CA ASP A 162 12.19 26.06 -0.23
C ASP A 162 12.97 25.00 -1.00
N GLU A 163 14.03 24.47 -0.43
CA GLU A 163 14.81 23.39 -1.02
C GLU A 163 13.99 22.09 -1.09
N LEU A 164 13.29 21.72 -0.02
CA LEU A 164 12.37 20.59 -0.02
C LEU A 164 11.28 20.75 -1.11
N CYS A 165 10.65 21.92 -1.19
CA CYS A 165 9.64 22.18 -2.21
C CYS A 165 10.23 22.10 -3.63
N LYS A 166 11.42 22.65 -3.86
CA LYS A 166 12.11 22.59 -5.16
C LYS A 166 12.39 21.14 -5.59
N GLU A 167 12.71 20.28 -4.65
CA GLU A 167 12.99 18.86 -4.92
C GLU A 167 11.70 18.08 -5.14
N VAL A 168 10.68 18.25 -4.28
CA VAL A 168 9.52 17.35 -4.22
C VAL A 168 8.35 17.80 -5.11
N PHE A 169 8.15 19.11 -5.32
CA PHE A 169 7.02 19.59 -6.14
C PHE A 169 7.04 19.08 -7.58
N PRO A 170 8.17 19.06 -8.30
CA PRO A 170 8.18 18.44 -9.63
C PRO A 170 7.73 16.97 -9.60
N VAL A 171 8.10 16.22 -8.55
CA VAL A 171 7.70 14.83 -8.39
C VAL A 171 6.19 14.69 -8.21
N ILE A 172 5.55 15.62 -7.52
CA ILE A 172 4.09 15.60 -7.31
C ILE A 172 3.34 16.10 -8.55
N PHE A 173 3.76 17.24 -9.11
CA PHE A 173 2.95 18.01 -10.07
C PHE A 173 3.33 17.79 -11.54
N ASP A 174 4.55 17.39 -11.88
CA ASP A 174 4.90 17.05 -13.27
C ASP A 174 4.46 15.61 -13.57
N ALA A 175 3.42 15.47 -14.39
CA ALA A 175 2.88 14.15 -14.77
C ALA A 175 3.88 13.24 -15.49
N LYS A 176 4.94 13.80 -16.09
CA LYS A 176 5.94 13.04 -16.86
C LYS A 176 7.09 12.55 -15.99
N LEU A 177 7.40 13.27 -14.91
CA LEU A 177 8.49 12.88 -14.00
C LEU A 177 8.04 11.70 -13.14
N MET A 178 8.75 10.59 -13.17
CA MET A 178 8.39 9.35 -12.44
C MET A 178 6.95 8.90 -12.75
N ALA A 179 6.56 8.90 -14.02
CA ALA A 179 5.20 8.67 -14.47
C ALA A 179 4.67 7.27 -14.11
N LYS A 180 5.55 6.27 -14.02
CA LYS A 180 5.24 4.88 -13.70
C LYS A 180 6.04 4.40 -12.49
N ARG A 181 5.37 3.70 -11.55
CA ARG A 181 6.09 2.98 -10.48
C ARG A 181 6.99 1.89 -11.05
N VAL A 182 6.45 1.10 -11.98
CA VAL A 182 7.16 0.09 -12.75
C VAL A 182 6.84 0.33 -14.22
N ASN A 183 7.84 0.69 -14.99
CA ASN A 183 7.71 0.80 -16.45
C ASN A 183 7.91 -0.57 -17.10
N GLN A 184 7.12 -0.87 -18.12
CA GLN A 184 7.16 -2.12 -18.90
C GLN A 184 7.12 -1.84 -20.42
N ALA A 185 7.45 -0.59 -20.83
CA ALA A 185 7.43 -0.20 -22.23
C ALA A 185 8.61 -0.82 -22.99
N ASP A 186 8.33 -1.38 -24.16
CA ASP A 186 9.37 -1.94 -25.03
C ASP A 186 10.32 -0.84 -25.52
N GLY A 187 11.61 -1.15 -25.53
CA GLY A 187 12.66 -0.27 -26.06
C GLY A 187 13.13 0.84 -25.10
N GLU A 188 12.64 0.84 -23.88
CA GLU A 188 13.09 1.74 -22.81
C GLU A 188 13.97 0.99 -21.79
N ASP A 189 14.83 1.72 -21.08
CA ASP A 189 15.51 1.20 -19.89
C ASP A 189 14.50 1.11 -18.74
N LEU A 190 14.06 -0.09 -18.42
CA LEU A 190 13.00 -0.32 -17.42
C LEU A 190 13.43 0.05 -16.00
N VAL A 191 14.73 0.04 -15.73
CA VAL A 191 15.29 0.42 -14.41
C VAL A 191 15.30 1.92 -14.24
N LEU A 192 15.83 2.65 -15.21
CA LEU A 192 15.93 4.11 -15.13
C LEU A 192 14.61 4.83 -15.26
N THR A 193 13.63 4.23 -15.96
CA THR A 193 12.32 4.83 -16.21
C THR A 193 11.25 4.43 -15.18
N SER A 194 11.56 3.52 -14.27
CA SER A 194 10.70 3.16 -13.13
C SER A 194 10.98 4.04 -11.91
N ALA A 195 9.92 4.43 -11.20
CA ALA A 195 10.03 5.19 -9.96
C ALA A 195 10.37 4.33 -8.73
N SER A 196 10.25 3.01 -8.83
CA SER A 196 10.58 2.07 -7.75
C SER A 196 12.03 2.19 -7.33
N ASN A 197 12.30 2.15 -6.01
CA ASN A 197 13.59 2.51 -5.42
C ASN A 197 14.42 1.27 -5.05
N TYR A 198 14.47 0.30 -5.96
CA TYR A 198 15.36 -0.87 -5.84
C TYR A 198 16.71 -0.66 -6.53
N TYR A 199 16.82 0.38 -7.36
CA TYR A 199 17.99 0.74 -8.14
C TYR A 199 18.28 2.23 -7.96
N ASP A 200 19.55 2.61 -7.82
CA ASP A 200 19.95 4.01 -7.72
C ASP A 200 21.21 4.26 -8.59
N GLY A 201 21.04 5.04 -9.65
CA GLY A 201 22.10 5.35 -10.60
C GLY A 201 22.59 4.16 -11.45
N VAL A 202 21.79 3.10 -11.55
CA VAL A 202 22.10 1.84 -12.27
C VAL A 202 21.21 1.74 -13.48
N THR A 203 21.75 1.36 -14.64
CA THR A 203 20.97 1.03 -15.84
C THR A 203 20.44 -0.41 -15.79
N GLN A 204 19.48 -0.72 -16.66
CA GLN A 204 18.99 -2.10 -16.81
C GLN A 204 20.12 -3.06 -17.19
N GLU A 205 20.96 -2.69 -18.16
CA GLU A 205 22.11 -3.50 -18.59
C GLU A 205 23.09 -3.78 -17.45
N GLU A 206 23.42 -2.75 -16.66
CA GLU A 206 24.30 -2.90 -15.50
C GLU A 206 23.71 -3.81 -14.41
N ALA A 207 22.39 -3.76 -14.19
CA ALA A 207 21.70 -4.61 -13.24
C ALA A 207 21.65 -6.07 -13.71
N GLU A 208 21.35 -6.29 -15.00
CA GLU A 208 21.34 -7.61 -15.62
C GLU A 208 22.74 -8.26 -15.62
N ASP A 209 23.77 -7.48 -15.93
CA ASP A 209 25.17 -7.92 -15.87
C ASP A 209 25.60 -8.27 -14.45
N PHE A 210 25.24 -7.43 -13.47
CA PHE A 210 25.61 -7.64 -12.06
C PHE A 210 25.01 -8.94 -11.54
N TYR A 211 23.71 -9.15 -11.67
CA TYR A 211 23.04 -10.36 -11.20
C TYR A 211 23.29 -11.57 -12.12
N GLY A 212 23.50 -11.35 -13.41
CA GLY A 212 23.86 -12.42 -14.35
C GLY A 212 25.12 -13.17 -13.97
N LYS A 213 26.13 -12.46 -13.46
CA LYS A 213 27.41 -13.04 -12.98
C LYS A 213 27.26 -13.93 -11.75
N MET A 214 26.17 -13.76 -10.99
CA MET A 214 25.89 -14.56 -9.78
C MET A 214 25.13 -15.85 -10.10
N LYS A 215 24.52 -15.95 -11.28
CA LYS A 215 23.72 -17.12 -11.68
C LYS A 215 24.62 -18.26 -12.10
N ASN A 216 24.32 -19.46 -11.60
CA ASN A 216 24.91 -20.69 -12.13
C ASN A 216 24.10 -21.14 -13.36
N PRO A 217 24.68 -21.16 -14.58
CA PRO A 217 23.97 -21.53 -15.81
C PRO A 217 23.50 -23.00 -15.83
N ASN A 218 24.04 -23.85 -14.96
CA ASN A 218 23.67 -25.26 -14.83
C ASN A 218 22.61 -25.51 -13.75
N ASP A 219 22.15 -24.47 -13.05
CA ASP A 219 21.14 -24.61 -12.00
C ASP A 219 19.74 -24.61 -12.64
N THR A 220 19.02 -25.70 -12.44
CA THR A 220 17.63 -25.87 -12.90
C THR A 220 16.61 -25.13 -12.03
N MET A 221 17.02 -24.69 -10.84
CA MET A 221 16.22 -23.88 -9.91
C MET A 221 17.03 -22.68 -9.42
N PRO A 222 17.29 -21.70 -10.29
CA PRO A 222 18.20 -20.61 -9.95
C PRO A 222 17.67 -19.79 -8.78
N VAL A 223 18.57 -19.43 -7.86
CA VAL A 223 18.28 -18.52 -6.76
C VAL A 223 17.96 -17.14 -7.33
N MET A 224 16.92 -16.49 -6.77
CA MET A 224 16.60 -15.10 -7.09
C MET A 224 17.48 -14.16 -6.28
N PHE A 225 18.14 -13.23 -6.99
CA PHE A 225 18.99 -12.20 -6.39
C PHE A 225 18.26 -10.87 -6.28
N GLY A 226 18.78 -9.94 -5.47
CA GLY A 226 18.26 -8.59 -5.34
C GLY A 226 16.97 -8.45 -4.51
N MET A 227 16.52 -9.52 -3.85
CA MET A 227 15.27 -9.52 -3.08
C MET A 227 15.36 -8.76 -1.76
N ASN A 228 16.57 -8.60 -1.20
CA ASN A 228 16.82 -8.00 0.11
C ASN A 228 17.88 -6.89 0.05
N SER A 229 17.94 -6.19 -1.08
CA SER A 229 18.95 -5.15 -1.30
C SER A 229 18.43 -4.05 -2.24
N ARG A 230 19.11 -2.92 -2.23
CA ARG A 230 19.07 -1.91 -3.29
C ARG A 230 20.37 -2.00 -4.06
N LEU A 231 20.31 -2.08 -5.37
CA LEU A 231 21.48 -2.00 -6.23
C LEU A 231 21.79 -0.54 -6.52
N VAL A 232 23.01 -0.12 -6.17
CA VAL A 232 23.42 1.29 -6.29
C VAL A 232 24.72 1.40 -7.07
N LYS A 233 24.90 2.52 -7.77
CA LYS A 233 26.17 2.85 -8.43
C LYS A 233 26.85 3.99 -7.69
N GLU A 234 27.89 3.66 -6.95
CA GLU A 234 28.70 4.61 -6.19
C GLU A 234 30.14 4.61 -6.71
N ASN A 235 30.67 5.79 -6.98
CA ASN A 235 32.04 5.96 -7.53
C ASN A 235 32.31 5.09 -8.77
N GLY A 236 31.29 4.95 -9.64
CA GLY A 236 31.36 4.15 -10.86
C GLY A 236 31.29 2.63 -10.66
N LYS A 237 31.06 2.16 -9.44
CA LYS A 237 30.92 0.72 -9.14
C LYS A 237 29.49 0.38 -8.76
N VAL A 238 28.95 -0.67 -9.35
CA VAL A 238 27.65 -1.25 -8.99
C VAL A 238 27.84 -2.18 -7.79
N GLN A 239 27.03 -1.99 -6.75
CA GLN A 239 27.09 -2.77 -5.50
C GLN A 239 25.71 -2.87 -4.84
N GLU A 240 25.50 -3.92 -4.05
CA GLU A 240 24.27 -4.09 -3.26
C GLU A 240 24.38 -3.40 -1.90
N LYS A 241 23.35 -2.65 -1.55
CA LYS A 241 23.08 -2.17 -0.18
C LYS A 241 22.06 -3.11 0.45
N VAL A 242 22.53 -4.05 1.24
CA VAL A 242 21.67 -5.08 1.83
C VAL A 242 20.81 -4.50 2.96
N TRP A 243 19.56 -4.92 3.00
CA TRP A 243 18.62 -4.61 4.07
C TRP A 243 18.89 -5.50 5.28
N LYS A 244 19.45 -4.91 6.31
CA LYS A 244 19.83 -5.64 7.54
C LYS A 244 19.97 -4.68 8.72
N SER A 245 20.03 -5.23 9.92
CA SER A 245 20.46 -4.50 11.12
C SER A 245 21.79 -3.78 10.88
N GLY A 246 21.88 -2.50 11.24
CA GLY A 246 23.04 -1.66 10.97
C GLY A 246 23.27 -1.31 9.49
N GLY A 247 22.43 -1.75 8.57
CA GLY A 247 22.48 -1.46 7.15
C GLY A 247 21.33 -0.57 6.68
N LEU A 248 20.98 -0.69 5.39
CA LEU A 248 19.80 -0.01 4.83
C LEU A 248 18.55 -0.47 5.59
N TYR A 249 17.71 0.48 6.01
CA TYR A 249 16.53 0.29 6.87
C TYR A 249 16.83 -0.28 8.27
N GLY A 250 18.09 -0.22 8.73
CA GLY A 250 18.55 -0.88 9.95
C GLY A 250 17.67 -0.63 11.17
N GLN A 251 17.29 0.63 11.43
CA GLN A 251 16.44 0.98 12.59
C GLN A 251 15.03 0.32 12.55
N ALA A 252 14.42 0.25 11.37
CA ALA A 252 13.13 -0.42 11.21
C ALA A 252 13.29 -1.93 11.35
N ILE A 253 14.36 -2.49 10.77
CA ILE A 253 14.67 -3.92 10.86
C ILE A 253 14.94 -4.35 12.30
N ASP A 254 15.68 -3.56 13.08
CA ASP A 254 15.92 -3.84 14.50
C ASP A 254 14.62 -3.91 15.30
N LYS A 255 13.65 -3.03 15.01
CA LYS A 255 12.32 -3.10 15.61
C LYS A 255 11.52 -4.31 15.15
N ILE A 256 11.62 -4.70 13.87
CA ILE A 256 11.00 -5.92 13.35
C ILE A 256 11.56 -7.13 14.07
N ILE A 257 12.89 -7.25 14.19
CA ILE A 257 13.57 -8.34 14.91
C ILE A 257 13.09 -8.42 16.35
N TYR A 258 13.04 -7.28 17.07
CA TYR A 258 12.55 -7.23 18.44
C TYR A 258 11.15 -7.83 18.61
N TRP A 259 10.23 -7.57 17.68
CA TRP A 259 8.88 -8.13 17.74
C TRP A 259 8.83 -9.60 17.32
N LEU A 260 9.66 -10.01 16.35
CA LEU A 260 9.76 -11.42 15.93
C LEU A 260 10.36 -12.31 17.03
N GLU A 261 11.30 -11.80 17.84
CA GLU A 261 11.85 -12.52 18.99
C GLU A 261 10.82 -12.76 20.11
N LYS A 262 9.73 -12.00 20.12
CA LYS A 262 8.61 -12.18 21.07
C LYS A 262 7.55 -13.13 20.53
N ALA A 263 7.49 -13.34 19.22
CA ALA A 263 6.52 -14.18 18.55
C ALA A 263 6.90 -15.66 18.66
#